data_6121dd720a1d4afbdba3ca4961919cef
#
_entry.id   6121dd720a1d4afbdba3ca4961919cef
#
_cell.length_a   1.000
_cell.length_b   1.000
_cell.length_c   1.000
_cell.angle_alpha   90.00
_cell.angle_beta   90.00
_cell.angle_gamma   90.00
#
_symmetry.space_group_name_H-M   'P 1'
#
loop_
_entity.id
_entity.type
_entity.pdbx_description
1 polymer ?
#
loop_
_entity_poly.entity_id
_entity_poly.type
_entity_poly.pdbx_seq_one_letter_code
_entity_poly.pdbx_strand_id
1 'polypeptide(L)'
;MEDGDKEILREGKVDYLAFSYYMSLTVSANPEDGTKKSSGNLMGGIKNPYLEESDWGWAIDPTGMRVALNYLYDRYQIPLFIVENGLGAFDKVEEDGSINDDYRIDYLRKHIKAMDDAINID
;
A
#
# COMPACT_ATOMS: atom_id res chain seq x y z
N MET A 1 30.71 -4.48 -5.10
CA MET A 1 30.97 -3.82 -3.80
C MET A 1 32.48 -3.63 -3.72
N GLU A 2 32.90 -2.42 -3.51
CA GLU A 2 34.30 -2.05 -3.38
C GLU A 2 34.78 -2.20 -1.92
N ASP A 3 36.11 -2.14 -1.71
CA ASP A 3 36.66 -2.16 -0.35
C ASP A 3 36.21 -0.92 0.42
N GLY A 4 35.63 -1.11 1.60
CA GLY A 4 35.07 -0.04 2.45
C GLY A 4 33.57 0.17 2.32
N ASP A 5 32.90 -0.35 1.29
CA ASP A 5 31.44 -0.16 1.09
C ASP A 5 30.61 -0.68 2.28
N LYS A 6 31.03 -1.80 2.88
CA LYS A 6 30.33 -2.41 4.01
C LYS A 6 30.36 -1.54 5.25
N GLU A 7 31.48 -0.89 5.49
CA GLU A 7 31.66 0.04 6.60
C GLU A 7 30.83 1.29 6.41
N ILE A 8 30.85 1.87 5.22
CA ILE A 8 30.03 3.05 4.85
C ILE A 8 28.54 2.74 5.00
N LEU A 9 28.06 1.59 4.48
CA LEU A 9 26.67 1.20 4.60
C LEU A 9 26.24 0.93 6.05
N ARG A 10 27.15 0.38 6.87
CA ARG A 10 26.88 0.12 8.28
C ARG A 10 26.83 1.41 9.11
N GLU A 11 27.66 2.39 8.77
CA GLU A 11 27.71 3.70 9.43
C GLU A 11 26.59 4.62 8.97
N GLY A 12 26.12 4.47 7.72
CA GLY A 12 25.03 5.23 7.13
C GLY A 12 23.62 4.76 7.58
N LYS A 13 23.45 4.44 8.87
CA LYS A 13 22.15 4.06 9.41
C LYS A 13 21.16 5.22 9.37
N VAL A 14 19.91 4.88 9.05
CA VAL A 14 18.77 5.81 9.09
C VAL A 14 18.03 5.69 10.42
N ASP A 15 17.38 6.77 10.86
CA ASP A 15 16.63 6.81 12.11
C ASP A 15 15.23 6.21 11.98
N TYR A 16 14.66 6.22 10.78
CA TYR A 16 13.36 5.64 10.46
C TYR A 16 13.29 5.25 8.98
N LEU A 17 12.32 4.42 8.64
CA LEU A 17 11.98 4.05 7.26
C LEU A 17 10.62 4.64 6.90
N ALA A 18 10.59 5.47 5.85
CA ALA A 18 9.37 6.05 5.32
C ALA A 18 8.96 5.37 4.01
N PHE A 19 7.66 5.16 3.82
CA PHE A 19 7.12 4.58 2.60
C PHE A 19 5.69 5.03 2.33
N SER A 20 5.26 4.93 1.07
CA SER A 20 3.87 5.13 0.66
C SER A 20 3.16 3.78 0.52
N TYR A 21 1.92 3.70 0.98
CA TYR A 21 1.08 2.53 0.77
C TYR A 21 -0.28 2.94 0.24
N TYR A 22 -0.63 2.47 -0.96
CA TYR A 22 -1.92 2.72 -1.59
C TYR A 22 -2.69 1.44 -1.85
N MET A 23 -2.00 0.41 -2.32
CA MET A 23 -2.58 -0.86 -2.73
C MET A 23 -1.53 -1.96 -2.79
N SER A 24 -1.95 -3.21 -2.84
CA SER A 24 -1.10 -4.33 -3.24
C SER A 24 -1.18 -4.58 -4.74
N LEU A 25 -0.12 -5.17 -5.29
CA LEU A 25 -0.05 -5.57 -6.68
C LEU A 25 -0.03 -7.08 -6.77
N THR A 26 -0.89 -7.63 -7.63
CA THR A 26 -0.95 -9.06 -7.89
C THR A 26 -0.28 -9.38 -9.21
N VAL A 27 0.60 -10.37 -9.19
CA VAL A 27 1.30 -10.87 -10.39
C VAL A 27 1.04 -12.36 -10.57
N SER A 28 1.08 -12.85 -11.81
CA SER A 28 0.97 -14.26 -12.11
C SER A 28 2.06 -14.68 -13.09
N ALA A 29 2.57 -15.89 -12.90
CA ALA A 29 3.46 -16.53 -13.86
C ALA A 29 2.72 -17.16 -15.05
N ASN A 30 1.39 -17.28 -14.98
CA ASN A 30 0.57 -17.80 -16.05
C ASN A 30 0.25 -16.68 -17.07
N PRO A 31 0.69 -16.81 -18.35
CA PRO A 31 0.44 -15.79 -19.37
C PRO A 31 -1.05 -15.52 -19.63
N GLU A 32 -1.92 -16.49 -19.42
CA GLU A 32 -3.37 -16.35 -19.66
C GLU A 32 -4.02 -15.40 -18.64
N ASP A 33 -3.45 -15.27 -17.45
CA ASP A 33 -3.97 -14.35 -16.42
C ASP A 33 -3.72 -12.88 -16.78
N GLY A 34 -2.76 -12.59 -17.66
CA GLY A 34 -2.47 -11.25 -18.16
C GLY A 34 -3.60 -10.57 -18.94
N THR A 35 -4.65 -11.32 -19.31
CA THR A 35 -5.86 -10.76 -19.93
C THR A 35 -6.75 -10.01 -18.95
N LYS A 36 -6.57 -10.24 -17.64
CA LYS A 36 -7.33 -9.62 -16.55
C LYS A 36 -6.51 -8.51 -15.89
N LYS A 37 -5.99 -7.59 -16.68
CA LYS A 37 -5.18 -6.47 -16.15
C LYS A 37 -6.02 -5.60 -15.22
N SER A 38 -5.43 -5.21 -14.08
CA SER A 38 -5.97 -4.11 -13.28
C SER A 38 -5.76 -2.80 -14.02
N SER A 39 -6.81 -2.01 -14.19
CA SER A 39 -6.78 -0.76 -14.97
C SER A 39 -5.97 0.36 -14.28
N GLY A 40 -5.80 0.30 -12.96
CA GLY A 40 -5.13 1.31 -12.17
C GLY A 40 -3.63 1.08 -11.94
N ASN A 41 -3.07 0.04 -12.52
CA ASN A 41 -1.71 -0.38 -12.20
C ASN A 41 -0.69 0.07 -13.26
N LEU A 42 -0.02 1.19 -13.00
CA LEU A 42 1.07 1.73 -13.83
C LEU A 42 2.26 0.76 -13.96
N MET A 43 2.46 -0.11 -12.98
CA MET A 43 3.58 -1.06 -12.92
C MET A 43 3.25 -2.41 -13.57
N GLY A 44 2.05 -2.58 -14.10
CA GLY A 44 1.55 -3.88 -14.55
C GLY A 44 1.06 -4.74 -13.38
N GLY A 45 0.19 -5.68 -13.64
CA GLY A 45 -0.41 -6.58 -12.67
C GLY A 45 -1.76 -7.08 -13.15
N ILE A 46 -2.25 -8.09 -12.49
CA ILE A 46 -3.58 -8.65 -12.75
C ILE A 46 -4.54 -8.25 -11.63
N LYS A 47 -5.83 -8.24 -11.95
CA LYS A 47 -6.87 -8.05 -10.94
C LYS A 47 -6.83 -9.18 -9.92
N ASN A 48 -6.79 -8.83 -8.63
CA ASN A 48 -6.92 -9.80 -7.55
C ASN A 48 -8.41 -10.19 -7.40
N PRO A 49 -8.78 -11.47 -7.56
CA PRO A 49 -10.18 -11.89 -7.48
C PRO A 49 -10.75 -11.83 -6.05
N TYR A 50 -9.91 -11.64 -5.04
CA TYR A 50 -10.29 -11.63 -3.62
C TYR A 50 -10.34 -10.23 -3.00
N LEU A 51 -9.94 -9.20 -3.75
CA LEU A 51 -9.93 -7.82 -3.28
C LEU A 51 -10.93 -6.97 -4.07
N GLU A 52 -11.56 -6.05 -3.38
CA GLU A 52 -12.31 -4.96 -4.00
C GLU A 52 -11.36 -3.98 -4.67
N GLU A 53 -11.81 -3.32 -5.72
CA GLU A 53 -11.07 -2.27 -6.40
C GLU A 53 -11.88 -0.97 -6.40
N SER A 54 -11.17 0.15 -6.37
CA SER A 54 -11.76 1.46 -6.61
C SER A 54 -12.14 1.64 -8.09
N ASP A 55 -12.81 2.75 -8.42
CA ASP A 55 -13.13 3.12 -9.80
C ASP A 55 -11.89 3.25 -10.71
N TRP A 56 -10.71 3.50 -10.12
CA TRP A 56 -9.44 3.54 -10.83
C TRP A 56 -8.77 2.16 -10.94
N GLY A 57 -9.38 1.11 -10.41
CA GLY A 57 -8.83 -0.24 -10.39
C GLY A 57 -7.71 -0.42 -9.34
N TRP A 58 -7.70 0.40 -8.29
CA TRP A 58 -6.78 0.23 -7.18
C TRP A 58 -7.32 -0.78 -6.19
N ALA A 59 -6.55 -1.82 -5.91
CA ALA A 59 -6.94 -2.85 -4.95
C ALA A 59 -7.00 -2.28 -3.52
N ILE A 60 -8.10 -2.53 -2.83
CA ILE A 60 -8.29 -2.11 -1.43
C ILE A 60 -7.79 -3.24 -0.55
N ASP A 61 -6.56 -3.11 -0.02
CA ASP A 61 -5.88 -4.16 0.73
C ASP A 61 -5.30 -3.68 2.07
N PRO A 62 -6.13 -3.49 3.08
CA PRO A 62 -5.65 -3.14 4.43
C PRO A 62 -4.80 -4.26 5.06
N THR A 63 -5.08 -5.53 4.74
CA THR A 63 -4.27 -6.67 5.21
C THR A 63 -2.86 -6.62 4.65
N GLY A 64 -2.71 -6.25 3.38
CA GLY A 64 -1.40 -6.04 2.76
C GLY A 64 -0.58 -4.95 3.45
N MET A 65 -1.22 -3.85 3.90
CA MET A 65 -0.56 -2.84 4.72
C MET A 65 -0.04 -3.41 6.04
N ARG A 66 -0.87 -4.18 6.76
CA ARG A 66 -0.48 -4.85 8.01
C ARG A 66 0.72 -5.78 7.81
N VAL A 67 0.69 -6.58 6.74
CA VAL A 67 1.80 -7.47 6.36
C VAL A 67 3.07 -6.68 6.03
N ALA A 68 2.95 -5.58 5.29
CA ALA A 68 4.09 -4.72 4.94
C ALA A 68 4.74 -4.10 6.17
N LEU A 69 3.93 -3.61 7.12
CA LEU A 69 4.42 -3.04 8.39
C LEU A 69 5.20 -4.08 9.20
N ASN A 70 4.63 -5.27 9.41
CA ASN A 70 5.28 -6.35 10.13
C ASN A 70 6.58 -6.79 9.44
N TYR A 71 6.55 -6.99 8.12
CA TYR A 71 7.72 -7.40 7.35
C TYR A 71 8.87 -6.38 7.44
N LEU A 72 8.56 -5.09 7.34
CA LEU A 72 9.56 -4.02 7.41
C LEU A 72 10.10 -3.88 8.84
N TYR A 73 9.22 -3.94 9.85
CA TYR A 73 9.65 -3.83 11.23
C TYR A 73 10.50 -5.02 11.68
N ASP A 74 10.09 -6.25 11.35
CA ASP A 74 10.85 -7.46 11.66
C ASP A 74 12.26 -7.43 11.08
N ARG A 75 12.39 -6.86 9.88
CA ARG A 75 13.67 -6.80 9.19
C ARG A 75 14.60 -5.71 9.73
N TYR A 76 14.08 -4.54 10.03
CA TYR A 76 14.90 -3.35 10.27
C TYR A 76 14.91 -2.90 11.74
N GLN A 77 13.90 -3.22 12.52
CA GLN A 77 13.76 -2.85 13.94
C GLN A 77 13.97 -1.34 14.20
N ILE A 78 13.47 -0.51 13.29
CA ILE A 78 13.49 0.96 13.38
C ILE A 78 12.07 1.50 13.20
N PRO A 79 11.79 2.74 13.63
CA PRO A 79 10.49 3.36 13.41
C PRO A 79 10.08 3.35 11.95
N LEU A 80 8.80 3.07 11.68
CA LEU A 80 8.20 3.13 10.36
C LEU A 80 7.32 4.36 10.24
N PHE A 81 7.33 5.03 9.08
CA PHE A 81 6.50 6.18 8.81
C PHE A 81 5.78 6.03 7.46
N ILE A 82 4.46 5.85 7.50
CA ILE A 82 3.63 5.87 6.29
C ILE A 82 3.42 7.33 5.92
N VAL A 83 4.11 7.80 4.90
CA VAL A 83 4.06 9.21 4.46
C VAL A 83 2.88 9.50 3.53
N GLU A 84 2.37 8.46 2.87
CA GLU A 84 1.21 8.58 1.99
C GLU A 84 0.34 7.33 2.11
N ASN A 85 -0.97 7.56 2.22
CA ASN A 85 -2.01 6.54 2.14
C ASN A 85 -3.29 7.18 1.60
N GLY A 86 -3.93 6.57 0.64
CA GLY A 86 -5.11 7.13 0.00
C GLY A 86 -5.67 6.24 -1.11
N LEU A 87 -6.77 6.68 -1.69
CA LEU A 87 -7.52 5.96 -2.71
C LEU A 87 -7.80 6.85 -3.92
N GLY A 88 -7.43 6.38 -5.10
CA GLY A 88 -7.84 6.98 -6.37
C GLY A 88 -9.26 6.53 -6.73
N ALA A 89 -10.15 7.50 -6.95
CA ALA A 89 -11.53 7.29 -7.35
C ALA A 89 -12.07 8.49 -8.12
N PHE A 90 -13.25 8.34 -8.74
CA PHE A 90 -13.94 9.46 -9.39
C PHE A 90 -14.89 10.14 -8.40
N ASP A 91 -14.63 11.41 -8.14
CA ASP A 91 -15.49 12.21 -7.30
C ASP A 91 -16.70 12.76 -8.07
N LYS A 92 -17.83 12.79 -7.39
CA LYS A 92 -19.03 13.47 -7.85
C LYS A 92 -19.28 14.69 -6.97
N VAL A 93 -19.29 15.86 -7.60
CA VAL A 93 -19.69 17.10 -6.94
C VAL A 93 -21.22 17.14 -6.94
N GLU A 94 -21.82 17.25 -5.77
CA GLU A 94 -23.27 17.38 -5.58
C GLU A 94 -23.76 18.81 -5.90
N GLU A 95 -25.08 19.01 -5.97
CA GLU A 95 -25.66 20.31 -6.33
C GLU A 95 -25.30 21.44 -5.35
N ASP A 96 -25.07 21.11 -4.09
CA ASP A 96 -24.63 22.03 -3.03
C ASP A 96 -23.13 22.28 -2.98
N GLY A 97 -22.36 21.65 -3.89
CA GLY A 97 -20.90 21.74 -3.97
C GLY A 97 -20.17 20.76 -3.02
N SER A 98 -20.88 19.93 -2.30
CA SER A 98 -20.27 18.87 -1.46
C SER A 98 -19.81 17.67 -2.28
N ILE A 99 -18.96 16.83 -1.68
CA ILE A 99 -18.54 15.56 -2.22
C ILE A 99 -18.80 14.49 -1.15
N ASN A 100 -19.61 13.49 -1.50
CA ASN A 100 -19.87 12.35 -0.64
C ASN A 100 -18.81 11.27 -0.91
N ASP A 101 -17.75 11.26 -0.12
CA ASP A 101 -16.61 10.37 -0.28
C ASP A 101 -16.52 9.29 0.83
N ASP A 102 -17.66 8.75 1.24
CA ASP A 102 -17.76 7.68 2.23
C ASP A 102 -16.84 6.48 1.91
N TYR A 103 -16.62 6.20 0.64
CA TYR A 103 -15.68 5.18 0.18
C TYR A 103 -14.22 5.46 0.57
N ARG A 104 -13.77 6.75 0.59
CA ARG A 104 -12.44 7.11 1.10
C ARG A 104 -12.37 7.04 2.61
N ILE A 105 -13.43 7.44 3.29
CA ILE A 105 -13.53 7.32 4.75
C ILE A 105 -13.43 5.85 5.16
N ASP A 106 -14.14 4.96 4.47
CA ASP A 106 -14.08 3.52 4.73
C ASP A 106 -12.69 2.93 4.43
N TYR A 107 -12.09 3.31 3.31
CA TYR A 107 -10.73 2.92 2.96
C TYR A 107 -9.73 3.32 4.06
N LEU A 108 -9.72 4.59 4.48
CA LEU A 108 -8.81 5.09 5.52
C LEU A 108 -9.07 4.41 6.86
N ARG A 109 -10.34 4.21 7.24
CA ARG A 109 -10.71 3.51 8.48
C ARG A 109 -10.14 2.09 8.52
N LYS A 110 -10.27 1.34 7.42
CA LYS A 110 -9.75 -0.02 7.30
C LYS A 110 -8.22 -0.06 7.39
N HIS A 111 -7.54 0.88 6.74
CA HIS A 111 -6.07 0.94 6.75
C HIS A 111 -5.51 1.41 8.09
N ILE A 112 -6.14 2.41 8.73
CA ILE A 112 -5.77 2.84 10.09
C ILE A 112 -5.97 1.69 11.09
N LYS A 113 -7.07 0.93 10.95
CA LYS A 113 -7.29 -0.27 11.79
C LYS A 113 -6.22 -1.33 11.56
N ALA A 114 -5.82 -1.58 10.32
CA ALA A 114 -4.77 -2.53 9.99
C ALA A 114 -3.40 -2.11 10.56
N MET A 115 -3.10 -0.81 10.55
CA MET A 115 -1.91 -0.26 11.20
C MET A 115 -1.99 -0.44 12.73
N ASP A 116 -3.13 -0.14 13.35
CA ASP A 116 -3.36 -0.35 14.77
C ASP A 116 -3.16 -1.82 15.18
N ASP A 117 -3.66 -2.75 14.35
CA ASP A 117 -3.47 -4.18 14.57
C ASP A 117 -2.00 -4.61 14.47
N ALA A 118 -1.25 -4.07 13.51
CA ALA A 118 0.19 -4.33 13.41
C ALA A 118 0.98 -3.84 14.63
N ILE A 119 0.52 -2.77 15.29
CA ILE A 119 1.18 -2.18 16.45
C ILE A 119 0.82 -2.91 17.75
N ASN A 120 -0.46 -3.28 17.92
CA ASN A 120 -1.01 -3.69 19.21
C ASN A 120 -1.31 -5.19 19.32
N ILE A 121 -1.34 -5.91 18.20
CA ILE A 121 -1.68 -7.34 18.17
C ILE A 121 -0.50 -8.21 17.73
N ASP A 122 0.25 -7.77 16.73
CA ASP A 122 1.38 -8.54 16.16
C ASP A 122 2.68 -8.20 16.88
#